data_1a16fea2b43a10adb7c59127fcfc3c76
#
_entry.id   1a16fea2b43a10adb7c59127fcfc3c76
#
_cell.length_a   1.000
_cell.length_b   1.000
_cell.length_c   1.000
_cell.angle_alpha   90.00
_cell.angle_beta   90.00
_cell.angle_gamma   90.00
#
_symmetry.space_group_name_H-M   'P 1'
#
loop_
_entity.id
_entity.type
_entity.pdbx_description
1 polymer ?
#
loop_
_entity_poly.entity_id
_entity_poly.type
_entity_poly.pdbx_seq_one_letter_code
_entity_poly.pdbx_strand_id
1 'polypeptide(L)'
;MTTSQMIADFTTFAIQAGGWMELDRLYLQNRLLSMIGEQELGEVDIRPVATPAADLAEQLCQVASANQLVKTEQQKEQFVVQLMDLLTPPPSVVNAFFAQHYAKEPQEATEYFYQLCQKNGTVIEQEEPVVFSTVYGDFLANKVHSEAPKATLSAQSYPRCEWCMATEGYQGSQQFPANTNHRVIRMNLDGESWGFSFVKQAQYQQQGVIAFEKHQAAKRSIKTFQQLLKIVEVFPHYFAGIDADFEQNEHVYYQTGLQQFPLAEASISEYVELANYPLINAGMVNWPVATFRLEGPNASEVAQAANDIFEQWQMLKLPTDEIQIVARRKELLYVMDLIFSRPQAKPSLTLAEVQGLTTWNNQKTQALETVASAYQQRLKEASAFAETSEGKAAFLAMVAPVTH
;
A
#
# COMPACT_ATOMS: atom_id res chain seq x y z
N MET A 1 4.39 0.76 -37.32
CA MET A 1 5.78 0.53 -36.86
C MET A 1 6.17 -0.88 -37.25
N THR A 2 7.42 -1.13 -37.67
CA THR A 2 7.90 -2.48 -37.98
C THR A 2 8.21 -3.23 -36.69
N THR A 3 8.17 -4.57 -36.71
CA THR A 3 8.54 -5.41 -35.56
C THR A 3 9.94 -5.11 -35.07
N SER A 4 10.90 -4.93 -36.00
CA SER A 4 12.28 -4.57 -35.67
C SER A 4 12.38 -3.23 -34.94
N GLN A 5 11.60 -2.24 -35.34
CA GLN A 5 11.56 -0.95 -34.65
C GLN A 5 10.93 -1.06 -33.25
N MET A 6 9.87 -1.88 -33.06
CA MET A 6 9.29 -2.15 -31.73
C MET A 6 10.31 -2.78 -30.78
N ILE A 7 11.11 -3.74 -31.28
CA ILE A 7 12.18 -4.38 -30.51
C ILE A 7 13.24 -3.36 -30.12
N ALA A 8 13.68 -2.51 -31.05
CA ALA A 8 14.70 -1.48 -30.79
C ALA A 8 14.22 -0.44 -29.76
N ASP A 9 12.99 0.01 -29.92
CA ASP A 9 12.37 0.99 -29.03
C ASP A 9 12.17 0.39 -27.61
N PHE A 10 11.68 -0.83 -27.51
CA PHE A 10 11.53 -1.54 -26.23
C PHE A 10 12.87 -1.81 -25.53
N THR A 11 13.90 -2.20 -26.29
CA THR A 11 15.27 -2.36 -25.79
C THR A 11 15.81 -1.04 -25.22
N THR A 12 15.49 0.08 -25.87
CA THR A 12 15.91 1.41 -25.40
C THR A 12 15.30 1.72 -24.02
N PHE A 13 14.02 1.40 -23.79
CA PHE A 13 13.40 1.51 -22.48
C PHE A 13 14.05 0.60 -21.44
N ALA A 14 14.37 -0.66 -21.79
CA ALA A 14 15.03 -1.58 -20.87
C ALA A 14 16.39 -1.06 -20.38
N ILE A 15 17.18 -0.45 -21.28
CA ILE A 15 18.46 0.17 -20.93
C ILE A 15 18.22 1.41 -20.05
N GLN A 16 17.26 2.26 -20.39
CA GLN A 16 16.93 3.47 -19.62
C GLN A 16 16.37 3.16 -18.23
N ALA A 17 15.81 1.98 -18.02
CA ALA A 17 15.37 1.51 -16.71
C ALA A 17 16.53 1.18 -15.75
N GLY A 18 17.78 1.11 -16.24
CA GLY A 18 18.98 1.00 -15.41
C GLY A 18 19.39 -0.43 -15.03
N GLY A 19 18.66 -1.47 -15.49
CA GLY A 19 19.02 -2.87 -15.30
C GLY A 19 20.00 -3.41 -16.35
N TRP A 20 20.15 -2.68 -17.46
CA TRP A 20 20.95 -3.05 -18.63
C TRP A 20 21.79 -1.86 -19.09
N MET A 21 22.88 -2.16 -19.77
CA MET A 21 23.79 -1.16 -20.33
C MET A 21 23.67 -1.11 -21.87
N GLU A 22 24.19 -0.07 -22.49
CA GLU A 22 24.20 0.04 -23.96
C GLU A 22 24.90 -1.13 -24.63
N LEU A 23 25.91 -1.71 -23.96
CA LEU A 23 26.60 -2.93 -24.41
C LEU A 23 25.67 -4.14 -24.51
N ASP A 24 24.57 -4.17 -23.76
CA ASP A 24 23.62 -5.29 -23.74
C ASP A 24 22.54 -5.19 -24.84
N ARG A 25 22.53 -4.13 -25.64
CA ARG A 25 21.49 -3.84 -26.65
C ARG A 25 21.23 -5.02 -27.58
N LEU A 26 22.28 -5.57 -28.20
CA LEU A 26 22.15 -6.70 -29.11
C LEU A 26 21.65 -7.97 -28.40
N TYR A 27 22.12 -8.20 -27.19
CA TYR A 27 21.67 -9.32 -26.37
C TYR A 27 20.15 -9.23 -26.08
N LEU A 28 19.67 -8.05 -25.70
CA LEU A 28 18.25 -7.81 -25.43
C LEU A 28 17.40 -7.95 -26.69
N GLN A 29 17.86 -7.41 -27.82
CA GLN A 29 17.18 -7.53 -29.12
C GLN A 29 17.05 -9.00 -29.52
N ASN A 30 18.11 -9.80 -29.38
CA ASN A 30 18.07 -11.23 -29.68
C ASN A 30 17.14 -12.00 -28.71
N ARG A 31 17.07 -11.60 -27.44
CA ARG A 31 16.09 -12.17 -26.50
C ARG A 31 14.67 -11.87 -26.93
N LEU A 32 14.37 -10.62 -27.28
CA LEU A 32 13.04 -10.20 -27.74
C LEU A 32 12.64 -10.93 -29.04
N LEU A 33 13.55 -11.04 -30.01
CA LEU A 33 13.32 -11.84 -31.22
C LEU A 33 12.90 -13.27 -30.87
N SER A 34 13.66 -13.93 -30.00
CA SER A 34 13.36 -15.30 -29.56
C SER A 34 12.01 -15.37 -28.83
N MET A 35 11.70 -14.41 -27.97
CA MET A 35 10.44 -14.39 -27.22
C MET A 35 9.22 -14.23 -28.11
N ILE A 36 9.30 -13.44 -29.17
CA ILE A 36 8.17 -13.21 -30.09
C ILE A 36 8.15 -14.15 -31.30
N GLY A 37 9.18 -15.01 -31.46
CA GLY A 37 9.26 -15.99 -32.57
C GLY A 37 9.72 -15.43 -33.89
N GLU A 38 10.45 -14.29 -33.86
CA GLU A 38 11.10 -13.72 -35.05
C GLU A 38 12.56 -14.19 -35.13
N GLN A 39 13.11 -14.22 -36.34
CA GLN A 39 14.45 -14.75 -36.59
C GLN A 39 15.47 -13.66 -37.00
N GLU A 40 14.97 -12.54 -37.52
CA GLU A 40 15.83 -11.48 -38.07
C GLU A 40 15.41 -10.12 -37.56
N LEU A 41 16.41 -9.27 -37.30
CA LEU A 41 16.23 -7.87 -37.03
C LEU A 41 16.54 -7.08 -38.31
N GLY A 42 15.54 -6.38 -38.83
CA GLY A 42 15.71 -5.48 -39.97
C GLY A 42 16.36 -4.16 -39.60
N GLU A 43 16.40 -3.24 -40.54
CA GLU A 43 16.88 -1.88 -40.29
C GLU A 43 16.01 -1.16 -39.24
N VAL A 44 16.66 -0.46 -38.31
CA VAL A 44 16.03 0.29 -37.22
C VAL A 44 16.61 1.69 -37.12
N ASP A 45 15.76 2.65 -36.77
CA ASP A 45 16.17 4.02 -36.52
C ASP A 45 16.43 4.23 -35.01
N ILE A 46 17.58 4.83 -34.70
CA ILE A 46 17.87 5.29 -33.33
C ILE A 46 17.25 6.67 -33.17
N ARG A 47 16.14 6.73 -32.42
CA ARG A 47 15.36 7.95 -32.19
C ARG A 47 14.80 7.99 -30.77
N PRO A 48 14.38 9.15 -30.24
CA PRO A 48 13.59 9.22 -29.04
C PRO A 48 12.31 8.37 -29.19
N VAL A 49 12.04 7.51 -28.22
CA VAL A 49 10.86 6.63 -28.24
C VAL A 49 9.65 7.39 -27.74
N ALA A 50 8.62 7.54 -28.58
CA ALA A 50 7.39 8.24 -28.25
C ALA A 50 6.27 7.30 -27.77
N THR A 51 6.30 6.02 -28.19
CA THR A 51 5.27 5.01 -27.80
C THR A 51 5.56 4.52 -26.41
N PRO A 52 4.57 4.50 -25.47
CA PRO A 52 4.76 3.97 -24.11
C PRO A 52 5.26 2.51 -24.13
N ALA A 53 6.03 2.14 -23.11
CA ALA A 53 6.59 0.79 -23.00
C ALA A 53 5.50 -0.30 -22.88
N ALA A 54 4.40 0.00 -22.19
CA ALA A 54 3.25 -0.90 -22.07
C ALA A 54 2.61 -1.19 -23.46
N ASP A 55 2.41 -0.14 -24.26
CA ASP A 55 1.84 -0.27 -25.61
C ASP A 55 2.76 -1.08 -26.54
N LEU A 56 4.09 -0.89 -26.41
CA LEU A 56 5.07 -1.69 -27.14
C LEU A 56 5.05 -3.16 -26.70
N ALA A 57 4.91 -3.42 -25.41
CA ALA A 57 4.79 -4.79 -24.87
C ALA A 57 3.54 -5.48 -25.43
N GLU A 58 2.40 -4.79 -25.49
CA GLU A 58 1.17 -5.33 -26.07
C GLU A 58 1.32 -5.59 -27.58
N GLN A 59 1.95 -4.68 -28.33
CA GLN A 59 2.22 -4.87 -29.76
C GLN A 59 3.15 -6.07 -30.00
N LEU A 60 4.23 -6.22 -29.19
CA LEU A 60 5.11 -7.39 -29.26
C LEU A 60 4.38 -8.69 -28.88
N CYS A 61 3.44 -8.64 -27.94
CA CYS A 61 2.57 -9.76 -27.60
C CYS A 61 1.65 -10.15 -28.78
N GLN A 62 1.14 -9.18 -29.54
CA GLN A 62 0.36 -9.46 -30.76
C GLN A 62 1.21 -10.18 -31.81
N VAL A 63 2.49 -9.80 -31.99
CA VAL A 63 3.42 -10.51 -32.88
C VAL A 63 3.63 -11.96 -32.40
N ALA A 64 3.91 -12.17 -31.11
CA ALA A 64 4.04 -13.50 -30.51
C ALA A 64 2.78 -14.34 -30.68
N SER A 65 1.59 -13.74 -30.63
CA SER A 65 0.32 -14.40 -30.87
C SER A 65 0.14 -14.79 -32.34
N ALA A 66 0.52 -13.92 -33.26
CA ALA A 66 0.51 -14.21 -34.69
C ALA A 66 1.46 -15.39 -35.05
N ASN A 67 2.61 -15.46 -34.36
CA ASN A 67 3.58 -16.54 -34.44
C ASN A 67 3.18 -17.80 -33.63
N GLN A 68 1.95 -17.85 -33.09
CA GLN A 68 1.36 -18.98 -32.35
C GLN A 68 2.10 -19.38 -31.06
N LEU A 69 2.92 -18.50 -30.49
CA LEU A 69 3.62 -18.71 -29.22
C LEU A 69 2.70 -18.45 -28.02
N VAL A 70 1.75 -17.53 -28.18
CA VAL A 70 0.79 -17.11 -27.16
C VAL A 70 -0.62 -17.32 -27.72
N LYS A 71 -1.44 -18.17 -27.05
CA LYS A 71 -2.72 -18.66 -27.62
C LYS A 71 -3.96 -18.25 -26.81
N THR A 72 -3.82 -18.06 -25.48
CA THR A 72 -4.93 -17.73 -24.57
C THR A 72 -4.76 -16.35 -24.00
N GLU A 73 -5.85 -15.70 -23.55
CA GLU A 73 -5.78 -14.39 -22.89
C GLU A 73 -4.87 -14.44 -21.65
N GLN A 74 -4.96 -15.49 -20.85
CA GLN A 74 -4.08 -15.67 -19.70
C GLN A 74 -2.59 -15.73 -20.12
N GLN A 75 -2.26 -16.42 -21.23
CA GLN A 75 -0.89 -16.44 -21.75
C GLN A 75 -0.44 -15.07 -22.25
N LYS A 76 -1.35 -14.27 -22.85
CA LYS A 76 -1.05 -12.91 -23.29
C LYS A 76 -0.71 -12.02 -22.10
N GLU A 77 -1.55 -12.04 -21.05
CA GLU A 77 -1.29 -11.29 -19.83
C GLU A 77 0.07 -11.67 -19.21
N GLN A 78 0.35 -12.95 -19.07
CA GLN A 78 1.64 -13.46 -18.57
C GLN A 78 2.81 -13.00 -19.44
N PHE A 79 2.65 -13.04 -20.75
CA PHE A 79 3.70 -12.66 -21.70
C PHE A 79 4.01 -11.16 -21.64
N VAL A 80 2.99 -10.31 -21.55
CA VAL A 80 3.19 -8.86 -21.36
C VAL A 80 3.96 -8.59 -20.05
N VAL A 81 3.59 -9.24 -18.94
CA VAL A 81 4.30 -9.10 -17.68
C VAL A 81 5.76 -9.58 -17.78
N GLN A 82 6.04 -10.64 -18.54
CA GLN A 82 7.40 -11.12 -18.83
C GLN A 82 8.21 -10.12 -19.68
N LEU A 83 7.58 -9.47 -20.66
CA LEU A 83 8.23 -8.38 -21.40
C LEU A 83 8.57 -7.21 -20.49
N MET A 84 7.62 -6.79 -19.66
CA MET A 84 7.81 -5.69 -18.69
C MET A 84 8.88 -6.00 -17.64
N ASP A 85 9.14 -7.29 -17.33
CA ASP A 85 10.26 -7.69 -16.49
C ASP A 85 11.62 -7.29 -17.06
N LEU A 86 11.77 -7.26 -18.38
CA LEU A 86 13.00 -6.75 -19.02
C LEU A 86 13.27 -5.26 -18.74
N LEU A 87 12.24 -4.51 -18.39
CA LEU A 87 12.38 -3.11 -17.95
C LEU A 87 12.74 -2.99 -16.47
N THR A 88 12.82 -4.11 -15.75
CA THR A 88 12.98 -4.10 -14.30
C THR A 88 14.34 -4.67 -13.92
N PRO A 89 15.22 -3.89 -13.28
CA PRO A 89 16.51 -4.41 -12.80
C PRO A 89 16.34 -5.62 -11.87
N PRO A 90 17.33 -6.53 -11.80
CA PRO A 90 17.30 -7.63 -10.84
C PRO A 90 17.13 -7.16 -9.38
N PRO A 91 16.53 -7.97 -8.50
CA PRO A 91 16.28 -7.57 -7.10
C PRO A 91 17.50 -7.01 -6.37
N SER A 92 18.69 -7.58 -6.60
CA SER A 92 19.94 -7.10 -5.98
C SER A 92 20.30 -5.68 -6.42
N VAL A 93 20.08 -5.35 -7.69
CA VAL A 93 20.35 -4.01 -8.25
C VAL A 93 19.34 -3.00 -7.69
N VAL A 94 18.06 -3.34 -7.70
CA VAL A 94 16.99 -2.46 -7.15
C VAL A 94 17.25 -2.16 -5.67
N ASN A 95 17.58 -3.18 -4.86
CA ASN A 95 17.89 -3.01 -3.45
C ASN A 95 19.17 -2.19 -3.21
N ALA A 96 20.19 -2.34 -4.06
CA ALA A 96 21.43 -1.55 -3.96
C ALA A 96 21.16 -0.06 -4.28
N PHE A 97 20.42 0.25 -5.32
CA PHE A 97 20.05 1.63 -5.64
C PHE A 97 19.12 2.23 -4.59
N PHE A 98 18.14 1.46 -4.11
CA PHE A 98 17.31 1.90 -2.99
C PHE A 98 18.14 2.30 -1.79
N ALA A 99 19.12 1.47 -1.39
CA ALA A 99 20.01 1.78 -0.27
C ALA A 99 20.88 3.02 -0.53
N GLN A 100 21.36 3.25 -1.77
CA GLN A 100 22.10 4.46 -2.13
C GLN A 100 21.25 5.74 -2.02
N HIS A 101 19.99 5.70 -2.48
CA HIS A 101 19.06 6.81 -2.33
C HIS A 101 18.69 7.02 -0.86
N TYR A 102 18.44 5.93 -0.13
CA TYR A 102 18.10 5.99 1.30
C TYR A 102 19.21 6.62 2.15
N ALA A 103 20.47 6.39 1.80
CA ALA A 103 21.60 7.02 2.49
C ALA A 103 21.67 8.54 2.32
N LYS A 104 21.00 9.10 1.31
CA LYS A 104 20.85 10.55 1.14
C LYS A 104 19.60 11.02 1.85
N GLU A 105 18.45 10.46 1.50
CA GLU A 105 17.16 10.78 2.10
C GLU A 105 16.17 9.62 1.92
N PRO A 106 15.41 9.20 2.96
CA PRO A 106 14.41 8.14 2.84
C PRO A 106 13.37 8.39 1.74
N GLN A 107 12.96 9.63 1.53
CA GLN A 107 11.99 10.00 0.49
C GLN A 107 12.54 9.79 -0.92
N GLU A 108 13.82 10.10 -1.18
CA GLU A 108 14.44 9.81 -2.48
C GLU A 108 14.42 8.31 -2.80
N ALA A 109 14.59 7.45 -1.79
CA ALA A 109 14.57 6.00 -1.99
C ALA A 109 13.19 5.47 -2.35
N THR A 110 12.16 5.91 -1.64
CA THR A 110 10.77 5.50 -1.93
C THR A 110 10.30 6.03 -3.27
N GLU A 111 10.67 7.26 -3.63
CA GLU A 111 10.36 7.87 -4.92
C GLU A 111 11.06 7.13 -6.07
N TYR A 112 12.36 6.80 -5.95
CA TYR A 112 13.07 5.96 -6.91
C TYR A 112 12.33 4.64 -7.17
N PHE A 113 11.96 3.95 -6.08
CA PHE A 113 11.30 2.66 -6.19
C PHE A 113 9.89 2.78 -6.77
N TYR A 114 9.14 3.81 -6.41
CA TYR A 114 7.81 4.08 -6.96
C TYR A 114 7.85 4.34 -8.46
N GLN A 115 8.77 5.21 -8.91
CA GLN A 115 8.96 5.49 -10.34
C GLN A 115 9.38 4.25 -11.13
N LEU A 116 10.21 3.38 -10.55
CA LEU A 116 10.53 2.09 -11.16
C LEU A 116 9.27 1.23 -11.33
N CYS A 117 8.44 1.13 -10.28
CA CYS A 117 7.20 0.35 -10.29
C CYS A 117 6.13 0.91 -11.26
N GLN A 118 6.09 2.24 -11.46
CA GLN A 118 5.26 2.85 -12.51
C GLN A 118 5.76 2.50 -13.91
N LYS A 119 7.07 2.67 -14.16
CA LYS A 119 7.68 2.39 -15.48
C LYS A 119 7.55 0.95 -15.91
N ASN A 120 7.64 0.00 -14.98
CA ASN A 120 7.53 -1.43 -15.27
C ASN A 120 6.09 -1.97 -15.22
N GLY A 121 5.09 -1.11 -14.92
CA GLY A 121 3.67 -1.46 -14.87
C GLY A 121 3.24 -2.25 -13.64
N THR A 122 4.09 -2.33 -12.59
CA THR A 122 3.70 -2.93 -11.30
C THR A 122 2.70 -2.05 -10.55
N VAL A 123 2.80 -0.72 -10.70
CA VAL A 123 1.88 0.25 -10.12
C VAL A 123 1.14 0.97 -11.23
N ILE A 124 -0.17 1.11 -11.07
CA ILE A 124 -1.02 1.90 -11.95
C ILE A 124 -1.13 3.31 -11.35
N GLU A 125 -0.85 4.32 -12.17
CA GLU A 125 -0.98 5.73 -11.76
C GLU A 125 -2.43 6.03 -11.37
N GLN A 126 -2.60 6.78 -10.29
CA GLN A 126 -3.90 7.15 -9.77
C GLN A 126 -4.24 8.60 -10.11
N GLU A 127 -5.53 8.84 -10.32
CA GLU A 127 -6.04 10.20 -10.39
C GLU A 127 -6.01 10.85 -8.99
N GLU A 128 -5.84 12.18 -8.96
CA GLU A 128 -5.95 12.94 -7.72
C GLU A 128 -7.36 12.77 -7.11
N PRO A 129 -7.45 12.59 -5.79
CA PRO A 129 -8.73 12.47 -5.12
C PRO A 129 -9.54 13.77 -5.20
N VAL A 130 -10.85 13.64 -5.27
CA VAL A 130 -11.76 14.78 -5.15
C VAL A 130 -11.94 15.14 -3.68
N VAL A 131 -11.78 16.41 -3.36
CA VAL A 131 -11.95 16.94 -2.00
C VAL A 131 -13.41 17.35 -1.78
N PHE A 132 -13.98 17.04 -0.61
CA PHE A 132 -15.28 17.53 -0.17
C PHE A 132 -15.26 17.92 1.31
N SER A 133 -15.89 19.05 1.65
CA SER A 133 -15.86 19.58 3.01
C SER A 133 -16.91 18.92 3.90
N THR A 134 -16.53 18.70 5.16
CA THR A 134 -17.37 18.15 6.22
C THR A 134 -17.27 18.99 7.48
N VAL A 135 -18.06 18.68 8.51
CA VAL A 135 -17.92 19.33 9.84
C VAL A 135 -16.64 18.95 10.57
N TYR A 136 -15.93 17.93 10.10
CA TYR A 136 -14.66 17.44 10.65
C TYR A 136 -13.44 17.91 9.82
N GLY A 137 -13.64 18.70 8.80
CA GLY A 137 -12.64 19.15 7.83
C GLY A 137 -12.89 18.58 6.43
N ASP A 138 -11.89 18.71 5.58
CA ASP A 138 -11.96 18.24 4.19
C ASP A 138 -11.67 16.75 4.11
N PHE A 139 -12.55 16.00 3.46
CA PHE A 139 -12.42 14.57 3.20
C PHE A 139 -12.11 14.32 1.73
N LEU A 140 -11.66 13.10 1.42
CA LEU A 140 -11.20 12.69 0.11
C LEU A 140 -12.09 11.61 -0.51
N ALA A 141 -12.25 11.65 -1.84
CA ALA A 141 -12.95 10.60 -2.60
C ALA A 141 -12.14 10.23 -3.84
N ASN A 142 -11.71 8.97 -3.93
CA ASN A 142 -11.06 8.44 -5.12
C ASN A 142 -12.08 7.91 -6.13
N LYS A 143 -11.86 8.21 -7.40
CA LYS A 143 -12.63 7.61 -8.49
C LYS A 143 -12.17 6.16 -8.68
N VAL A 144 -13.11 5.23 -8.70
CA VAL A 144 -12.85 3.81 -8.96
C VAL A 144 -13.41 3.44 -10.32
N HIS A 145 -12.57 2.89 -11.17
CA HIS A 145 -12.95 2.47 -12.53
C HIS A 145 -13.35 0.98 -12.59
N SER A 146 -12.79 0.13 -11.77
CA SER A 146 -13.16 -1.28 -11.63
C SER A 146 -12.60 -1.89 -10.35
N GLU A 147 -13.29 -2.89 -9.79
CA GLU A 147 -12.72 -3.74 -8.74
C GLU A 147 -11.95 -4.90 -9.39
N ALA A 148 -10.70 -5.10 -9.01
CA ALA A 148 -9.96 -6.26 -9.45
C ALA A 148 -10.50 -7.54 -8.77
N PRO A 149 -10.62 -8.65 -9.51
CA PRO A 149 -10.98 -9.92 -8.91
C PRO A 149 -9.87 -10.34 -7.92
N LYS A 150 -10.27 -10.64 -6.67
CA LYS A 150 -9.34 -11.20 -5.68
C LYS A 150 -9.03 -12.65 -6.05
N ALA A 151 -7.74 -12.99 -6.11
CA ALA A 151 -7.30 -14.36 -6.33
C ALA A 151 -7.74 -15.24 -5.14
N THR A 152 -8.39 -16.36 -5.43
CA THR A 152 -8.74 -17.35 -4.40
C THR A 152 -7.54 -18.27 -4.20
N LEU A 153 -6.78 -18.07 -3.13
CA LEU A 153 -5.59 -18.83 -2.80
C LEU A 153 -5.92 -19.92 -1.77
N SER A 154 -5.19 -21.04 -1.82
CA SER A 154 -5.25 -22.09 -0.81
C SER A 154 -3.95 -22.14 0.00
N ALA A 155 -4.02 -22.66 1.21
CA ALA A 155 -2.84 -22.81 2.08
C ALA A 155 -1.70 -23.67 1.47
N GLN A 156 -1.97 -24.39 0.39
CA GLN A 156 -1.01 -25.23 -0.34
C GLN A 156 -0.51 -24.59 -1.64
N SER A 157 -0.97 -23.37 -2.00
CA SER A 157 -0.53 -22.68 -3.20
C SER A 157 0.88 -22.14 -3.05
N TYR A 158 1.55 -21.89 -4.19
CA TYR A 158 2.81 -21.14 -4.23
C TYR A 158 2.68 -20.03 -5.29
N PRO A 159 2.90 -18.77 -4.89
CA PRO A 159 3.06 -18.24 -3.53
C PRO A 159 1.84 -18.53 -2.62
N ARG A 160 2.02 -18.48 -1.30
CA ARG A 160 0.92 -18.72 -0.35
C ARG A 160 -0.09 -17.57 -0.28
N CYS A 161 0.36 -16.34 -0.48
CA CYS A 161 -0.49 -15.15 -0.57
C CYS A 161 0.19 -14.06 -1.40
N GLU A 162 -0.55 -13.02 -1.72
CA GLU A 162 -0.07 -11.88 -2.50
C GLU A 162 1.06 -11.08 -1.84
N TRP A 163 1.15 -11.11 -0.50
CA TRP A 163 2.17 -10.39 0.27
C TRP A 163 3.45 -11.21 0.53
N CYS A 164 3.48 -12.48 0.14
CA CYS A 164 4.69 -13.28 0.29
C CYS A 164 5.83 -12.76 -0.59
N MET A 165 7.06 -12.73 -0.05
CA MET A 165 8.25 -12.43 -0.87
C MET A 165 8.43 -13.41 -2.03
N ALA A 166 7.82 -14.58 -1.96
CA ALA A 166 7.79 -15.58 -3.06
C ALA A 166 7.04 -15.08 -4.31
N THR A 167 6.31 -13.96 -4.24
CA THR A 167 5.68 -13.32 -5.41
C THR A 167 6.68 -12.58 -6.29
N GLU A 168 7.86 -12.22 -5.75
CA GLU A 168 8.90 -11.51 -6.51
C GLU A 168 9.43 -12.37 -7.66
N GLY A 169 9.24 -11.92 -8.89
CA GLY A 169 9.68 -12.65 -10.09
C GLY A 169 8.85 -13.90 -10.42
N TYR A 170 7.69 -14.09 -9.78
CA TYR A 170 6.86 -15.27 -10.01
C TYR A 170 6.28 -15.31 -11.42
N GLN A 171 6.46 -16.46 -12.11
CA GLN A 171 6.10 -16.62 -13.53
C GLN A 171 4.60 -16.83 -13.77
N GLY A 172 3.83 -17.01 -12.72
CA GLY A 172 2.39 -17.28 -12.80
C GLY A 172 2.03 -18.76 -12.87
N SER A 173 0.78 -19.05 -12.55
CA SER A 173 0.13 -20.37 -12.65
C SER A 173 -1.35 -20.19 -12.96
N GLN A 174 -2.10 -21.29 -13.02
CA GLN A 174 -3.56 -21.21 -13.15
C GLN A 174 -4.24 -20.59 -11.92
N GLN A 175 -3.59 -20.63 -10.76
CA GLN A 175 -4.14 -20.19 -9.48
C GLN A 175 -3.64 -18.81 -9.06
N PHE A 176 -2.46 -18.39 -9.54
CA PHE A 176 -1.85 -17.13 -9.14
C PHE A 176 -1.28 -16.40 -10.38
N PRO A 177 -1.57 -15.11 -10.55
CA PRO A 177 -1.09 -14.34 -11.70
C PRO A 177 0.44 -14.22 -11.71
N ALA A 178 0.99 -13.95 -12.89
CA ALA A 178 2.41 -13.65 -13.05
C ALA A 178 2.75 -12.31 -12.39
N ASN A 179 3.90 -12.27 -11.73
CA ASN A 179 4.47 -11.10 -11.07
C ASN A 179 5.98 -10.99 -11.38
N THR A 180 6.39 -11.26 -12.62
CA THR A 180 7.79 -11.31 -13.01
C THR A 180 8.50 -9.97 -12.83
N ASN A 181 7.80 -8.86 -13.09
CA ASN A 181 8.28 -7.49 -12.93
C ASN A 181 8.16 -6.94 -11.49
N HIS A 182 7.56 -7.69 -10.56
CA HIS A 182 7.44 -7.29 -9.16
C HIS A 182 8.80 -7.36 -8.47
N ARG A 183 9.10 -6.32 -7.66
CA ARG A 183 10.30 -6.25 -6.82
C ARG A 183 9.94 -5.92 -5.38
N VAL A 184 10.76 -6.40 -4.47
CA VAL A 184 10.60 -6.23 -3.03
C VAL A 184 11.86 -5.63 -2.45
N ILE A 185 11.75 -4.52 -1.74
CA ILE A 185 12.84 -3.93 -0.98
C ILE A 185 13.01 -4.70 0.32
N ARG A 186 14.19 -5.25 0.55
CA ARG A 186 14.52 -5.97 1.78
C ARG A 186 14.82 -4.99 2.91
N MET A 187 14.14 -5.16 4.02
CA MET A 187 14.23 -4.30 5.20
C MET A 187 14.56 -5.12 6.43
N ASN A 188 15.19 -4.47 7.41
CA ASN A 188 15.33 -5.01 8.75
C ASN A 188 14.57 -4.11 9.73
N LEU A 189 13.58 -4.68 10.42
CA LEU A 189 12.89 -4.01 11.51
C LEU A 189 13.17 -4.79 12.81
N ASP A 190 13.94 -4.19 13.68
CA ASP A 190 14.33 -4.74 15.00
C ASP A 190 14.92 -6.16 14.94
N GLY A 191 15.81 -6.40 13.96
CA GLY A 191 16.49 -7.68 13.77
C GLY A 191 15.71 -8.73 12.98
N GLU A 192 14.52 -8.40 12.51
CA GLU A 192 13.68 -9.27 11.68
C GLU A 192 13.68 -8.83 10.22
N SER A 193 13.58 -9.80 9.31
CA SER A 193 13.54 -9.55 7.86
C SER A 193 12.11 -9.24 7.39
N TRP A 194 11.96 -8.14 6.67
CA TRP A 194 10.71 -7.65 6.10
C TRP A 194 10.90 -7.27 4.63
N GLY A 195 9.82 -7.26 3.88
CA GLY A 195 9.79 -6.82 2.49
C GLY A 195 8.82 -5.68 2.28
N PHE A 196 9.29 -4.58 1.69
CA PHE A 196 8.45 -3.47 1.26
C PHE A 196 8.18 -3.57 -0.24
N SER A 197 6.91 -3.45 -0.63
CA SER A 197 6.47 -3.39 -2.02
C SER A 197 5.26 -2.48 -2.18
N PHE A 198 5.05 -1.94 -3.40
CA PHE A 198 3.88 -1.15 -3.72
C PHE A 198 2.71 -2.02 -4.18
N VAL A 199 1.50 -1.55 -3.92
CA VAL A 199 0.24 -2.20 -4.33
C VAL A 199 -0.09 -1.80 -5.77
N LYS A 200 -0.40 -2.78 -6.60
CA LYS A 200 -0.67 -2.58 -8.04
C LYS A 200 -1.87 -1.66 -8.28
N GLN A 201 -2.96 -1.92 -7.57
CA GLN A 201 -4.19 -1.12 -7.63
C GLN A 201 -4.35 -0.40 -6.30
N ALA A 202 -3.58 0.66 -6.11
CA ALA A 202 -3.54 1.42 -4.89
C ALA A 202 -4.85 2.20 -4.69
N GLN A 203 -5.28 2.37 -3.45
CA GLN A 203 -6.41 3.22 -3.07
C GLN A 203 -5.96 4.67 -2.78
N TYR A 204 -4.69 4.87 -2.49
CA TYR A 204 -4.09 6.16 -2.17
C TYR A 204 -2.64 6.22 -2.66
N GLN A 205 -2.10 7.43 -2.68
CA GLN A 205 -0.79 7.73 -3.24
C GLN A 205 0.32 6.90 -2.59
N GLN A 206 1.13 6.24 -3.42
CA GLN A 206 2.23 5.39 -3.01
C GLN A 206 1.83 4.33 -1.97
N GLN A 207 0.62 3.76 -2.12
CA GLN A 207 0.19 2.67 -1.24
C GLN A 207 1.14 1.49 -1.35
N GLY A 208 1.70 1.12 -0.21
CA GLY A 208 2.61 0.00 -0.07
C GLY A 208 2.24 -0.93 1.06
N VAL A 209 2.89 -2.07 1.05
CA VAL A 209 2.80 -3.10 2.08
C VAL A 209 4.19 -3.44 2.57
N ILE A 210 4.35 -3.55 3.88
CA ILE A 210 5.54 -4.08 4.53
C ILE A 210 5.16 -5.42 5.14
N ALA A 211 5.57 -6.51 4.49
CA ALA A 211 5.21 -7.88 4.88
C ALA A 211 6.39 -8.60 5.56
N PHE A 212 6.09 -9.40 6.55
CA PHE A 212 7.09 -10.22 7.22
C PHE A 212 7.65 -11.27 6.25
N GLU A 213 8.94 -11.59 6.34
CA GLU A 213 9.55 -12.58 5.44
C GLU A 213 8.88 -13.95 5.55
N LYS A 214 8.57 -14.36 6.78
CA LYS A 214 7.95 -15.66 7.03
C LYS A 214 6.44 -15.55 6.96
N HIS A 215 5.80 -16.43 6.20
CA HIS A 215 4.36 -16.55 6.15
C HIS A 215 3.83 -17.12 7.47
N GLN A 216 3.34 -16.26 8.33
CA GLN A 216 2.75 -16.60 9.63
C GLN A 216 1.57 -15.70 9.96
N ALA A 217 0.61 -16.23 10.70
CA ALA A 217 -0.59 -15.52 11.11
C ALA A 217 -0.27 -14.26 11.93
N ALA A 218 -1.04 -13.21 11.69
CA ALA A 218 -0.92 -11.95 12.40
C ALA A 218 -1.50 -12.08 13.82
N LYS A 219 -0.83 -11.46 14.79
CA LYS A 219 -1.30 -11.34 16.16
C LYS A 219 -0.97 -9.94 16.69
N ARG A 220 -1.96 -9.27 17.24
CA ARG A 220 -1.78 -7.95 17.84
C ARG A 220 -1.11 -8.08 19.22
N SER A 221 -0.07 -7.31 19.45
CA SER A 221 0.70 -7.29 20.71
C SER A 221 1.47 -5.99 20.80
N ILE A 222 2.15 -5.73 21.91
CA ILE A 222 3.06 -4.57 22.06
C ILE A 222 4.05 -4.46 20.88
N LYS A 223 4.52 -5.57 20.35
CA LYS A 223 5.41 -5.61 19.19
C LYS A 223 4.77 -4.98 17.93
N THR A 224 3.46 -5.14 17.75
CA THR A 224 2.73 -4.51 16.63
C THR A 224 2.84 -2.98 16.68
N PHE A 225 2.63 -2.38 17.85
CA PHE A 225 2.75 -0.94 18.04
C PHE A 225 4.19 -0.46 17.83
N GLN A 226 5.16 -1.19 18.38
CA GLN A 226 6.59 -0.90 18.19
C GLN A 226 6.99 -0.96 16.71
N GLN A 227 6.54 -1.97 15.97
CA GLN A 227 6.85 -2.13 14.55
C GLN A 227 6.21 -1.03 13.69
N LEU A 228 4.97 -0.62 13.97
CA LEU A 228 4.34 0.51 13.30
C LEU A 228 5.15 1.81 13.48
N LEU A 229 5.60 2.09 14.71
CA LEU A 229 6.44 3.26 15.00
C LEU A 229 7.83 3.13 14.36
N LYS A 230 8.38 1.91 14.28
CA LYS A 230 9.65 1.66 13.60
C LYS A 230 9.56 1.89 12.08
N ILE A 231 8.44 1.54 11.46
CA ILE A 231 8.20 1.81 10.04
C ILE A 231 8.21 3.32 9.77
N VAL A 232 7.52 4.13 10.57
CA VAL A 232 7.49 5.57 10.38
C VAL A 232 8.78 6.27 10.85
N GLU A 233 9.64 5.59 11.58
CA GLU A 233 11.03 6.03 11.84
C GLU A 233 11.89 5.81 10.59
N VAL A 234 11.74 4.65 9.91
CA VAL A 234 12.46 4.31 8.68
C VAL A 234 11.96 5.17 7.51
N PHE A 235 10.65 5.40 7.40
CA PHE A 235 10.02 6.23 6.38
C PHE A 235 9.21 7.38 7.00
N PRO A 236 9.86 8.47 7.45
CA PRO A 236 9.19 9.55 8.19
C PRO A 236 8.09 10.29 7.41
N HIS A 237 8.11 10.23 6.09
CA HIS A 237 7.14 10.81 5.16
C HIS A 237 5.94 9.91 4.87
N TYR A 238 5.96 8.66 5.38
CA TYR A 238 4.86 7.69 5.26
C TYR A 238 4.10 7.56 6.58
N PHE A 239 2.84 7.14 6.47
CA PHE A 239 2.13 6.52 7.59
C PHE A 239 2.37 5.01 7.60
N ALA A 240 2.08 4.36 8.71
CA ALA A 240 1.98 2.90 8.82
C ALA A 240 0.71 2.53 9.60
N GLY A 241 0.03 1.46 9.21
CA GLY A 241 -1.19 1.09 9.90
C GLY A 241 -1.65 -0.35 9.66
N ILE A 242 -2.66 -0.74 10.43
CA ILE A 242 -3.33 -2.04 10.35
C ILE A 242 -4.84 -1.87 10.29
N ASP A 243 -5.48 -2.72 9.49
CA ASP A 243 -6.93 -2.84 9.42
C ASP A 243 -7.52 -3.55 10.64
N ALA A 244 -8.83 -3.45 10.76
CA ALA A 244 -9.62 -4.09 11.80
C ALA A 244 -9.48 -5.61 11.79
N ASP A 245 -9.37 -6.22 10.62
CA ASP A 245 -9.24 -7.65 10.39
C ASP A 245 -7.79 -8.17 10.45
N PHE A 246 -6.85 -7.35 10.93
CA PHE A 246 -5.42 -7.69 10.99
C PHE A 246 -5.16 -9.09 11.55
N GLU A 247 -5.83 -9.50 12.65
CA GLU A 247 -5.64 -10.81 13.25
C GLU A 247 -6.32 -11.97 12.50
N GLN A 248 -7.08 -11.67 11.44
CA GLN A 248 -7.64 -12.68 10.53
C GLN A 248 -6.67 -13.01 9.39
N ASN A 249 -5.59 -12.22 9.23
CA ASN A 249 -4.60 -12.44 8.18
C ASN A 249 -3.69 -13.61 8.51
N GLU A 250 -3.56 -14.54 7.58
CA GLU A 250 -2.61 -15.65 7.67
C GLU A 250 -1.14 -15.23 7.51
N HIS A 251 -0.92 -13.99 7.05
CA HIS A 251 0.40 -13.40 6.87
C HIS A 251 0.44 -12.02 7.51
N VAL A 252 1.44 -11.78 8.37
CA VAL A 252 1.67 -10.46 9.00
C VAL A 252 2.15 -9.47 7.95
N TYR A 253 1.39 -8.38 7.79
CA TYR A 253 1.79 -7.23 6.98
C TYR A 253 1.22 -5.93 7.56
N TYR A 254 1.87 -4.82 7.23
CA TYR A 254 1.46 -3.46 7.56
C TYR A 254 1.20 -2.68 6.29
N GLN A 255 0.15 -1.87 6.27
CA GLN A 255 -0.10 -0.92 5.19
C GLN A 255 0.71 0.35 5.42
N THR A 256 1.17 0.96 4.33
CA THR A 256 1.93 2.22 4.37
C THR A 256 1.69 3.04 3.10
N GLY A 257 2.07 4.29 3.11
CA GLY A 257 2.01 5.16 1.93
C GLY A 257 2.26 6.63 2.25
N LEU A 258 2.42 7.41 1.19
CA LEU A 258 2.70 8.85 1.27
C LEU A 258 1.46 9.67 1.59
N GLN A 259 0.25 9.15 1.31
CA GLN A 259 -0.98 9.92 1.44
C GLN A 259 -1.14 10.53 2.84
N GLN A 260 -1.30 11.85 2.87
CA GLN A 260 -1.76 12.56 4.04
C GLN A 260 -3.29 12.47 4.11
N PHE A 261 -3.77 11.77 5.11
CA PHE A 261 -5.19 11.60 5.31
C PHE A 261 -5.80 12.73 6.15
N PRO A 262 -7.08 13.08 5.93
CA PRO A 262 -7.78 14.08 6.73
C PRO A 262 -7.69 13.88 8.24
N LEU A 263 -7.71 12.63 8.71
CA LEU A 263 -7.52 12.31 10.13
C LEU A 263 -6.21 12.88 10.69
N ALA A 264 -5.14 12.96 9.89
CA ALA A 264 -3.86 13.50 10.36
C ALA A 264 -3.96 14.97 10.79
N GLU A 265 -4.81 15.74 10.11
CA GLU A 265 -5.04 17.17 10.39
C GLU A 265 -6.11 17.42 11.46
N ALA A 266 -6.87 16.39 11.85
CA ALA A 266 -7.91 16.52 12.87
C ALA A 266 -7.31 16.82 14.24
N SER A 267 -7.90 17.79 14.93
CA SER A 267 -7.42 18.24 16.26
C SER A 267 -7.93 17.33 17.38
N ILE A 268 -7.17 17.28 18.47
CA ILE A 268 -7.65 16.72 19.75
C ILE A 268 -8.72 17.66 20.30
N SER A 269 -9.93 17.13 20.54
CA SER A 269 -11.06 17.89 21.10
C SER A 269 -11.10 17.87 22.62
N GLU A 270 -10.54 16.83 23.22
CA GLU A 270 -10.53 16.65 24.67
C GLU A 270 -9.22 15.95 25.09
N TYR A 271 -8.38 16.68 25.81
CA TYR A 271 -7.09 16.20 26.28
C TYR A 271 -7.23 15.36 27.54
N VAL A 272 -6.38 14.35 27.65
CA VAL A 272 -6.33 13.43 28.80
C VAL A 272 -4.88 13.29 29.25
N GLU A 273 -4.62 13.44 30.54
CA GLU A 273 -3.30 13.22 31.13
C GLU A 273 -3.09 11.71 31.38
N LEU A 274 -1.97 11.17 30.92
CA LEU A 274 -1.58 9.78 31.14
C LEU A 274 -0.57 9.73 32.30
N ALA A 275 -0.97 9.18 33.47
CA ALA A 275 -0.18 9.21 34.68
C ALA A 275 1.25 8.63 34.53
N ASN A 276 1.37 7.53 33.76
CA ASN A 276 2.64 6.85 33.53
C ASN A 276 3.43 7.42 32.34
N TYR A 277 2.86 8.35 31.57
CA TYR A 277 3.42 8.86 30.32
C TYR A 277 3.32 10.39 30.22
N PRO A 278 3.96 11.15 31.12
CA PRO A 278 3.77 12.61 31.26
C PRO A 278 4.26 13.41 30.03
N LEU A 279 5.07 12.82 29.16
CA LEU A 279 5.55 13.45 27.92
C LEU A 279 4.69 13.15 26.71
N ILE A 280 3.63 12.34 26.86
CA ILE A 280 2.69 12.04 25.80
C ILE A 280 1.51 13.01 25.88
N ASN A 281 1.30 13.76 24.81
CA ASN A 281 0.09 14.52 24.59
C ASN A 281 -0.98 13.55 24.07
N ALA A 282 -2.07 13.38 24.84
CA ALA A 282 -3.08 12.37 24.54
C ALA A 282 -4.50 12.93 24.59
N GLY A 283 -5.42 12.35 23.84
CA GLY A 283 -6.82 12.73 23.92
C GLY A 283 -7.71 12.23 22.79
N MET A 284 -8.99 12.57 22.92
CA MET A 284 -10.01 12.28 21.92
C MET A 284 -9.86 13.22 20.73
N VAL A 285 -9.87 12.67 19.52
CA VAL A 285 -9.83 13.45 18.27
C VAL A 285 -11.24 13.88 17.87
N ASN A 286 -11.37 15.09 17.34
CA ASN A 286 -12.61 15.57 16.71
C ASN A 286 -12.81 14.85 15.36
N TRP A 287 -13.39 13.65 15.43
CA TRP A 287 -13.51 12.73 14.30
C TRP A 287 -14.81 11.93 14.39
N PRO A 288 -15.44 11.55 13.25
CA PRO A 288 -16.74 10.84 13.28
C PRO A 288 -16.66 9.42 13.85
N VAL A 289 -15.49 8.79 13.79
CA VAL A 289 -15.23 7.48 14.45
C VAL A 289 -14.42 7.73 15.71
N ALA A 290 -14.81 7.14 16.83
CA ALA A 290 -14.12 7.30 18.09
C ALA A 290 -12.62 7.01 17.95
N THR A 291 -11.81 8.05 18.09
CA THR A 291 -10.36 8.01 17.85
C THR A 291 -9.62 8.61 19.04
N PHE A 292 -8.64 7.88 19.56
CA PHE A 292 -7.74 8.34 20.62
C PHE A 292 -6.34 8.53 20.05
N ARG A 293 -5.81 9.74 20.17
CA ARG A 293 -4.48 10.12 19.67
C ARG A 293 -3.47 10.16 20.79
N LEU A 294 -2.28 9.63 20.51
CA LEU A 294 -1.08 9.71 21.33
C LEU A 294 0.01 10.42 20.53
N GLU A 295 0.58 11.49 21.06
CA GLU A 295 1.68 12.24 20.45
C GLU A 295 2.83 12.34 21.46
N GLY A 296 4.00 11.83 21.16
CA GLY A 296 5.14 11.84 22.08
C GLY A 296 6.50 11.76 21.38
N PRO A 297 7.58 12.22 22.04
CA PRO A 297 8.91 12.21 21.45
C PRO A 297 9.58 10.82 21.50
N ASN A 298 9.09 9.90 22.33
CA ASN A 298 9.67 8.58 22.55
C ASN A 298 8.76 7.47 21.98
N ALA A 299 9.23 6.77 20.95
CA ALA A 299 8.49 5.69 20.31
C ALA A 299 8.09 4.56 21.28
N SER A 300 9.00 4.18 22.20
CA SER A 300 8.74 3.10 23.16
C SER A 300 7.62 3.46 24.12
N GLU A 301 7.60 4.70 24.62
CA GLU A 301 6.53 5.18 25.52
C GLU A 301 5.19 5.28 24.79
N VAL A 302 5.17 5.79 23.53
CA VAL A 302 3.96 5.85 22.71
C VAL A 302 3.43 4.44 22.43
N ALA A 303 4.30 3.47 22.10
CA ALA A 303 3.91 2.09 21.90
C ALA A 303 3.32 1.45 23.16
N GLN A 304 3.93 1.71 24.33
CA GLN A 304 3.46 1.15 25.60
C GLN A 304 2.12 1.76 26.00
N ALA A 305 1.97 3.09 25.90
CA ALA A 305 0.70 3.75 26.18
C ALA A 305 -0.43 3.26 25.26
N ALA A 306 -0.13 3.06 23.97
CA ALA A 306 -1.08 2.51 23.02
C ALA A 306 -1.48 1.07 23.36
N ASN A 307 -0.52 0.23 23.78
CA ASN A 307 -0.78 -1.13 24.23
C ASN A 307 -1.65 -1.17 25.49
N ASP A 308 -1.36 -0.31 26.48
CA ASP A 308 -2.13 -0.25 27.71
C ASP A 308 -3.59 0.13 27.43
N ILE A 309 -3.84 1.10 26.53
CA ILE A 309 -5.19 1.47 26.09
C ILE A 309 -5.85 0.32 25.32
N PHE A 310 -5.10 -0.37 24.45
CA PHE A 310 -5.60 -1.52 23.72
C PHE A 310 -6.02 -2.66 24.64
N GLU A 311 -5.29 -2.92 25.73
CA GLU A 311 -5.65 -3.92 26.73
C GLU A 311 -6.96 -3.54 27.44
N GLN A 312 -7.18 -2.28 27.80
CA GLN A 312 -8.45 -1.81 28.35
C GLN A 312 -9.61 -2.03 27.36
N TRP A 313 -9.38 -1.67 26.07
CA TRP A 313 -10.36 -1.94 25.03
C TRP A 313 -10.72 -3.44 24.91
N GLN A 314 -9.72 -4.32 24.97
CA GLN A 314 -9.96 -5.77 24.89
C GLN A 314 -10.83 -6.31 26.02
N MET A 315 -10.75 -5.70 27.22
CA MET A 315 -11.57 -6.10 28.37
C MET A 315 -13.04 -5.71 28.19
N LEU A 316 -13.31 -4.64 27.45
CA LEU A 316 -14.65 -4.04 27.33
C LEU A 316 -15.33 -4.34 25.99
N LYS A 317 -14.57 -4.71 24.97
CA LYS A 317 -15.10 -4.87 23.61
C LYS A 317 -16.15 -5.97 23.52
N LEU A 318 -17.16 -5.71 22.68
CA LEU A 318 -18.11 -6.72 22.23
C LEU A 318 -17.52 -7.53 21.06
N PRO A 319 -18.10 -8.71 20.73
CA PRO A 319 -17.59 -9.55 19.63
C PRO A 319 -17.52 -8.86 18.25
N THR A 320 -18.33 -7.85 18.02
CA THR A 320 -18.35 -7.07 16.77
C THR A 320 -17.41 -5.87 16.79
N ASP A 321 -16.80 -5.56 17.94
CA ASP A 321 -15.95 -4.40 18.09
C ASP A 321 -14.59 -4.60 17.42
N GLU A 322 -14.14 -3.60 16.70
CA GLU A 322 -12.93 -3.60 15.88
C GLU A 322 -12.01 -2.44 16.30
N ILE A 323 -10.74 -2.55 16.00
CA ILE A 323 -9.77 -1.47 16.18
C ILE A 323 -8.82 -1.41 14.99
N GLN A 324 -8.67 -0.22 14.42
CA GLN A 324 -7.62 0.11 13.47
C GLN A 324 -6.58 0.99 14.14
N ILE A 325 -5.34 0.89 13.69
CA ILE A 325 -4.22 1.62 14.27
C ILE A 325 -3.45 2.31 13.15
N VAL A 326 -3.16 3.59 13.33
CA VAL A 326 -2.37 4.39 12.39
C VAL A 326 -1.24 5.07 13.14
N ALA A 327 -0.03 4.88 12.67
CA ALA A 327 1.17 5.58 13.14
C ALA A 327 1.70 6.52 12.06
N ARG A 328 2.28 7.66 12.47
CA ARG A 328 2.96 8.62 11.58
C ARG A 328 3.96 9.47 12.34
N ARG A 329 4.79 10.18 11.60
CA ARG A 329 5.66 11.22 12.15
C ARG A 329 4.99 12.59 11.97
N LYS A 330 5.14 13.45 12.99
CA LYS A 330 4.80 14.86 12.92
C LYS A 330 6.00 15.61 13.49
N GLU A 331 6.84 16.13 12.60
CA GLU A 331 8.13 16.70 12.98
C GLU A 331 8.97 15.70 13.81
N LEU A 332 9.27 16.02 15.07
CA LEU A 332 10.03 15.17 15.99
C LEU A 332 9.16 14.19 16.80
N LEU A 333 7.84 14.31 16.69
CA LEU A 333 6.92 13.47 17.46
C LEU A 333 6.52 12.21 16.68
N TYR A 334 6.34 11.13 17.43
CA TYR A 334 5.59 9.96 17.01
C TYR A 334 4.13 10.18 17.33
N VAL A 335 3.26 9.94 16.37
CA VAL A 335 1.81 10.05 16.52
C VAL A 335 1.20 8.68 16.27
N MET A 336 0.31 8.26 17.17
CA MET A 336 -0.46 7.02 16.98
C MET A 336 -1.93 7.28 17.26
N ASP A 337 -2.77 6.96 16.29
CA ASP A 337 -4.23 7.02 16.40
C ASP A 337 -4.77 5.60 16.60
N LEU A 338 -5.51 5.40 17.67
CA LEU A 338 -6.30 4.21 17.96
C LEU A 338 -7.75 4.49 17.60
N ILE A 339 -8.29 3.80 16.59
CA ILE A 339 -9.61 4.05 16.01
C ILE A 339 -10.53 2.89 16.39
N PHE A 340 -11.55 3.17 17.20
CA PHE A 340 -12.45 2.18 17.78
C PHE A 340 -13.77 2.14 17.03
N SER A 341 -14.04 1.02 16.37
CA SER A 341 -15.23 0.85 15.55
C SER A 341 -16.09 -0.34 15.97
N ARG A 342 -17.40 -0.22 15.74
CA ARG A 342 -18.42 -1.25 15.92
C ARG A 342 -19.29 -1.26 14.69
N PRO A 343 -18.84 -1.87 13.58
CA PRO A 343 -19.56 -1.81 12.33
C PRO A 343 -20.91 -2.49 12.44
N GLN A 344 -21.97 -1.75 12.05
CA GLN A 344 -23.35 -2.26 12.02
C GLN A 344 -23.59 -3.13 10.78
N ALA A 345 -22.80 -2.93 9.74
CA ALA A 345 -22.91 -3.63 8.46
C ALA A 345 -21.53 -4.09 7.94
N LYS A 346 -21.54 -5.18 7.21
CA LYS A 346 -20.34 -5.62 6.46
C LYS A 346 -20.41 -5.12 5.01
N PRO A 347 -19.26 -4.83 4.38
CA PRO A 347 -17.89 -4.93 4.92
C PRO A 347 -17.59 -3.84 5.96
N SER A 348 -16.66 -4.15 6.87
CA SER A 348 -16.09 -3.18 7.81
C SER A 348 -15.43 -2.01 7.07
N LEU A 349 -15.19 -0.90 7.76
CA LEU A 349 -14.44 0.23 7.20
C LEU A 349 -12.98 -0.18 6.97
N THR A 350 -12.44 0.20 5.82
CA THR A 350 -11.00 0.02 5.54
C THR A 350 -10.17 1.06 6.28
N LEU A 351 -8.86 0.81 6.38
CA LEU A 351 -7.91 1.75 6.98
C LEU A 351 -7.93 3.13 6.29
N ALA A 352 -8.14 3.17 4.98
CA ALA A 352 -8.29 4.42 4.24
C ALA A 352 -9.61 5.14 4.59
N GLU A 353 -10.72 4.40 4.67
CA GLU A 353 -12.02 4.97 5.00
C GLU A 353 -12.04 5.58 6.42
N VAL A 354 -11.50 4.91 7.42
CA VAL A 354 -11.47 5.49 8.78
C VAL A 354 -10.58 6.72 8.89
N GLN A 355 -9.69 6.95 7.94
CA GLN A 355 -8.82 8.12 7.87
C GLN A 355 -9.38 9.27 7.02
N GLY A 356 -10.57 9.11 6.43
CA GLY A 356 -11.24 10.18 5.67
C GLY A 356 -11.13 10.06 4.15
N LEU A 357 -10.75 8.89 3.61
CA LEU A 357 -10.73 8.61 2.18
C LEU A 357 -11.80 7.57 1.82
N THR A 358 -12.76 7.95 0.98
CA THR A 358 -13.76 7.03 0.43
C THR A 358 -13.51 6.74 -1.05
N THR A 359 -14.28 5.82 -1.61
CA THR A 359 -14.29 5.53 -3.04
C THR A 359 -15.58 6.07 -3.69
N TRP A 360 -15.45 6.62 -4.89
CA TRP A 360 -16.56 7.15 -5.67
C TRP A 360 -16.60 6.52 -7.07
N ASN A 361 -17.67 5.80 -7.35
CA ASN A 361 -17.90 5.23 -8.67
C ASN A 361 -18.72 6.21 -9.52
N ASN A 362 -18.06 7.01 -10.36
CA ASN A 362 -18.70 7.99 -11.24
C ASN A 362 -19.55 7.37 -12.37
N GLN A 363 -19.37 6.07 -12.68
CA GLN A 363 -20.18 5.37 -13.69
C GLN A 363 -21.64 5.16 -13.21
N LYS A 364 -21.90 5.21 -11.89
CA LYS A 364 -23.25 5.06 -11.31
C LYS A 364 -24.02 6.39 -11.21
N THR A 365 -23.60 7.47 -11.85
CA THR A 365 -24.28 8.79 -11.87
C THR A 365 -24.68 9.34 -10.49
N GLN A 366 -23.99 8.91 -9.41
CA GLN A 366 -24.25 9.46 -8.08
C GLN A 366 -23.52 10.80 -7.90
N ALA A 367 -24.27 11.80 -7.44
CA ALA A 367 -23.66 13.08 -7.09
C ALA A 367 -22.69 12.92 -5.92
N LEU A 368 -21.57 13.64 -5.93
CA LEU A 368 -20.54 13.59 -4.89
C LEU A 368 -21.13 13.88 -3.50
N GLU A 369 -22.07 14.83 -3.38
CA GLU A 369 -22.74 15.18 -2.14
C GLU A 369 -23.51 14.00 -1.53
N THR A 370 -24.10 13.15 -2.36
CA THR A 370 -24.81 11.94 -1.90
C THR A 370 -23.80 10.92 -1.35
N VAL A 371 -22.68 10.71 -2.04
CA VAL A 371 -21.61 9.82 -1.58
C VAL A 371 -20.99 10.35 -0.29
N ALA A 372 -20.71 11.65 -0.21
CA ALA A 372 -20.17 12.32 0.95
C ALA A 372 -21.05 12.16 2.19
N SER A 373 -22.36 12.41 2.02
CA SER A 373 -23.34 12.28 3.12
C SER A 373 -23.49 10.84 3.60
N ALA A 374 -23.58 9.88 2.67
CA ALA A 374 -23.65 8.46 3.00
C ALA A 374 -22.39 7.96 3.70
N TYR A 375 -21.23 8.42 3.26
CA TYR A 375 -19.95 8.06 3.86
C TYR A 375 -19.80 8.60 5.28
N GLN A 376 -20.12 9.89 5.52
CA GLN A 376 -20.11 10.46 6.87
C GLN A 376 -21.07 9.71 7.80
N GLN A 377 -22.26 9.37 7.33
CA GLN A 377 -23.23 8.61 8.11
C GLN A 377 -22.66 7.22 8.46
N ARG A 378 -22.04 6.53 7.49
CA ARG A 378 -21.41 5.22 7.71
C ARG A 378 -20.27 5.28 8.74
N LEU A 379 -19.46 6.35 8.73
CA LEU A 379 -18.41 6.54 9.73
C LEU A 379 -18.99 6.69 11.15
N LYS A 380 -20.04 7.52 11.30
CA LYS A 380 -20.72 7.72 12.61
C LYS A 380 -21.37 6.44 13.13
N GLU A 381 -22.06 5.72 12.26
CA GLU A 381 -22.71 4.44 12.61
C GLU A 381 -21.70 3.35 12.97
N ALA A 382 -20.51 3.40 12.39
CA ALA A 382 -19.45 2.46 12.69
C ALA A 382 -18.67 2.79 13.98
N SER A 383 -18.84 3.98 14.56
CA SER A 383 -18.14 4.37 15.79
C SER A 383 -18.54 3.46 16.97
N ALA A 384 -17.54 2.97 17.72
CA ALA A 384 -17.79 2.16 18.91
C ALA A 384 -18.43 2.96 20.06
N PHE A 385 -18.21 4.29 20.07
CA PHE A 385 -18.77 5.22 21.03
C PHE A 385 -19.55 6.31 20.28
N ALA A 386 -20.80 6.51 20.66
CA ALA A 386 -21.65 7.50 20.01
C ALA A 386 -21.10 8.93 20.25
N GLU A 387 -21.39 9.83 19.31
CA GLU A 387 -21.04 11.26 19.41
C GLU A 387 -22.04 12.02 20.33
N THR A 388 -22.26 11.48 21.52
CA THR A 388 -23.12 12.04 22.57
C THR A 388 -22.31 12.25 23.85
N SER A 389 -22.86 13.00 24.82
CA SER A 389 -22.20 13.19 26.13
C SER A 389 -21.96 11.84 26.84
N GLU A 390 -22.92 10.92 26.75
CA GLU A 390 -22.81 9.57 27.34
C GLU A 390 -21.75 8.73 26.63
N GLY A 391 -21.71 8.77 25.29
CA GLY A 391 -20.71 8.07 24.48
C GLY A 391 -19.30 8.58 24.76
N LYS A 392 -19.11 9.90 24.86
CA LYS A 392 -17.84 10.51 25.25
C LYS A 392 -17.42 10.08 26.66
N ALA A 393 -18.35 10.13 27.62
CA ALA A 393 -18.09 9.69 28.99
C ALA A 393 -17.68 8.21 29.05
N ALA A 394 -18.36 7.34 28.29
CA ALA A 394 -18.00 5.94 28.19
C ALA A 394 -16.62 5.70 27.58
N PHE A 395 -16.24 6.51 26.57
CA PHE A 395 -14.92 6.45 25.95
C PHE A 395 -13.82 6.89 26.93
N LEU A 396 -14.01 7.99 27.63
CA LEU A 396 -13.09 8.46 28.67
C LEU A 396 -12.97 7.48 29.83
N ALA A 397 -14.08 6.83 30.23
CA ALA A 397 -14.07 5.79 31.25
C ALA A 397 -13.26 4.55 30.82
N MET A 398 -13.21 4.21 29.54
CA MET A 398 -12.40 3.12 28.99
C MET A 398 -10.90 3.43 29.11
N VAL A 399 -10.47 4.67 28.88
CA VAL A 399 -9.05 5.06 29.01
C VAL A 399 -8.65 5.44 30.44
N ALA A 400 -9.60 5.68 31.35
CA ALA A 400 -9.35 6.11 32.72
C ALA A 400 -8.33 5.26 33.51
N PRO A 401 -8.28 3.90 33.39
CA PRO A 401 -7.26 3.11 34.08
C PRO A 401 -5.81 3.43 33.70
N VAL A 402 -5.59 4.05 32.53
CA VAL A 402 -4.27 4.48 32.06
C VAL A 402 -3.97 5.94 32.47
N THR A 403 -4.99 6.67 32.93
CA THR A 403 -4.91 8.09 33.29
C THR A 403 -4.71 8.36 34.80
N HIS A 404 -4.83 7.32 35.66
CA HIS A 404 -4.76 7.43 37.14
C HIS A 404 -3.63 6.61 37.73
#